data_68f3cbe0c565df46bddee98695f3c52d
#
_entry.id   68f3cbe0c565df46bddee98695f3c52d
#
_cell.length_a   1.000
_cell.length_b   1.000
_cell.length_c   1.000
_cell.angle_alpha   90.00
_cell.angle_beta   90.00
_cell.angle_gamma   90.00
#
_symmetry.space_group_name_H-M   'P 1'
#
loop_
_entity.id
_entity.type
_entity.pdbx_description
1 polymer ?
#
loop_
_entity_poly.entity_id
_entity_poly.type
_entity_poly.pdbx_seq_one_letter_code
_entity_poly.pdbx_strand_id
1 'polypeptide(L)'
;MAAEQRVHGHQAAGDGPGLDAKVSFLSRPETYRPAPAAVACRETHMSWVFLAGDRVYKLKKPVRFPYLDFSTLARRERACRAELALNRRLAPQVYRDVVPLVQSHGRLSLGGEGTVVDWLVCMERLDERFMLDRLIANGRLTAAQVARLVDALVRFYRMAEPALIAPTVYRAELLRSLDYNRRVLLDGRFSLPSGLVWRIDHAQRRFLRQCGGLIDARFRYRRVVDGHGDLRPEHICLDDDVRIIDCLEFNARLRVVDPFDEVAFLSLECERLGAAWAGELLRRRLMRELRDGPTDMLFTFYRCYRATLRARLAVAHLYEPHPSTPEKWPRVAREYLALAARSARKLEAFLKTPSSR
;
A
#
# COMPACT_ATOMS: atom_id res chain seq x y z
N MET A 1 -0.48 -21.33 23.54
CA MET A 1 -0.41 -20.19 24.49
C MET A 1 -0.36 -18.93 23.64
N ALA A 2 -1.45 -18.18 23.65
CA ALA A 2 -1.63 -16.96 22.86
C ALA A 2 -0.87 -15.81 23.56
N ALA A 3 0.16 -15.30 22.91
CA ALA A 3 0.77 -14.05 23.33
C ALA A 3 -0.16 -12.89 22.91
N GLU A 4 -0.97 -12.43 23.84
CA GLU A 4 -1.59 -11.11 23.82
C GLU A 4 -0.46 -10.07 23.83
N GLN A 5 -0.07 -9.59 22.65
CA GLN A 5 0.76 -8.40 22.59
C GLN A 5 -0.14 -7.18 22.74
N ARG A 6 -0.25 -6.72 23.97
CA ARG A 6 -0.82 -5.41 24.32
C ARG A 6 -0.04 -4.34 23.55
N VAL A 7 -0.79 -3.59 22.74
CA VAL A 7 -0.30 -2.32 22.18
C VAL A 7 -0.20 -1.33 23.35
N HIS A 8 0.91 -1.38 24.08
CA HIS A 8 1.26 -0.32 25.01
C HIS A 8 2.08 0.68 24.21
N GLY A 9 1.46 1.81 23.90
CA GLY A 9 2.18 3.03 23.58
C GLY A 9 3.02 3.45 24.79
N HIS A 10 4.20 2.86 24.96
CA HIS A 10 5.19 3.44 25.85
C HIS A 10 5.68 4.72 25.18
N GLN A 11 5.17 5.85 25.66
CA GLN A 11 5.89 7.12 25.55
C GLN A 11 7.23 6.93 26.25
N ALA A 12 8.30 6.73 25.47
CA ALA A 12 9.63 6.96 25.97
C ALA A 12 9.65 8.44 26.39
N ALA A 13 9.92 8.69 27.67
CA ALA A 13 10.13 10.01 28.22
C ALA A 13 11.37 10.63 27.55
N GLY A 14 11.14 11.35 26.45
CA GLY A 14 12.11 12.23 25.81
C GLY A 14 11.69 13.64 26.16
N ASP A 15 12.64 14.52 26.50
CA ASP A 15 12.48 15.92 26.93
C ASP A 15 11.83 16.87 25.86
N GLY A 16 11.02 16.35 24.95
CA GLY A 16 10.42 17.08 23.85
C GLY A 16 8.88 17.09 23.89
N PRO A 17 8.23 17.93 23.09
CA PRO A 17 6.78 18.04 23.02
C PRO A 17 6.14 16.72 22.59
N GLY A 18 5.07 16.30 23.27
CA GLY A 18 4.29 15.11 22.96
C GLY A 18 3.61 15.20 21.59
N LEU A 19 3.08 14.06 21.09
CA LEU A 19 2.43 14.00 19.77
C LEU A 19 1.28 15.02 19.66
N ASP A 20 0.44 15.14 20.70
CA ASP A 20 -0.71 16.06 20.70
C ASP A 20 -0.31 17.53 20.58
N ALA A 21 0.79 17.93 21.21
CA ALA A 21 1.32 19.29 21.09
C ALA A 21 1.82 19.57 19.67
N LYS A 22 2.48 18.58 19.03
CA LYS A 22 2.93 18.66 17.63
C LYS A 22 1.74 18.76 16.67
N VAL A 23 0.73 17.91 16.87
CA VAL A 23 -0.51 17.93 16.06
C VAL A 23 -1.22 19.26 16.22
N SER A 24 -1.41 19.74 17.46
CA SER A 24 -2.03 21.04 17.72
C SER A 24 -1.28 22.20 17.05
N PHE A 25 0.05 22.21 17.09
CA PHE A 25 0.88 23.21 16.41
C PHE A 25 0.69 23.14 14.89
N LEU A 26 0.79 21.95 14.28
CA LEU A 26 0.67 21.74 12.84
C LEU A 26 -0.75 21.92 12.30
N SER A 27 -1.76 21.97 13.17
CA SER A 27 -3.15 22.25 12.78
C SER A 27 -3.45 23.72 12.61
N ARG A 28 -2.53 24.61 12.98
CA ARG A 28 -2.73 26.07 12.95
C ARG A 28 -2.27 26.65 11.61
N PRO A 29 -3.08 27.50 10.95
CA PRO A 29 -2.65 28.17 9.72
C PRO A 29 -1.35 28.98 9.86
N GLU A 30 -1.14 29.61 11.03
CA GLU A 30 0.00 30.46 11.31
C GLU A 30 1.35 29.70 11.34
N THR A 31 1.29 28.37 11.39
CA THR A 31 2.48 27.48 11.34
C THR A 31 3.15 27.54 9.98
N TYR A 32 2.42 27.86 8.93
CA TYR A 32 2.89 27.77 7.54
C TYR A 32 3.21 29.11 6.93
N ARG A 33 4.04 29.12 5.90
CA ARG A 33 4.42 30.33 5.14
C ARG A 33 4.30 30.07 3.63
N PRO A 34 3.41 30.76 2.90
CA PRO A 34 2.36 31.66 3.41
C PRO A 34 1.32 30.91 4.24
N ALA A 35 0.65 31.61 5.17
CA ALA A 35 -0.39 31.03 5.99
C ALA A 35 -1.63 30.72 5.12
N PRO A 36 -2.13 29.46 5.09
CA PRO A 36 -3.35 29.13 4.38
C PRO A 36 -4.60 29.63 5.15
N ALA A 37 -5.74 29.73 4.49
CA ALA A 37 -7.00 30.10 5.12
C ALA A 37 -7.44 29.09 6.20
N ALA A 38 -7.14 27.79 5.99
CA ALA A 38 -7.41 26.72 6.94
C ALA A 38 -6.46 25.55 6.71
N VAL A 39 -6.31 24.70 7.73
CA VAL A 39 -5.58 23.44 7.67
C VAL A 39 -6.55 22.29 7.94
N ALA A 40 -6.69 21.39 6.98
CA ALA A 40 -7.45 20.16 7.20
C ALA A 40 -6.49 19.04 7.67
N CYS A 41 -6.88 18.35 8.75
CA CYS A 41 -6.09 17.29 9.36
C CYS A 41 -6.73 15.93 9.09
N ARG A 42 -5.92 14.95 8.69
CA ARG A 42 -6.34 13.57 8.51
C ARG A 42 -5.44 12.65 9.32
N GLU A 43 -6.04 11.88 10.19
CA GLU A 43 -5.32 10.83 10.92
C GLU A 43 -5.35 9.53 10.13
N THR A 44 -4.20 8.88 10.02
CA THR A 44 -4.03 7.53 9.49
C THR A 44 -3.51 6.61 10.58
N HIS A 45 -3.42 5.31 10.30
CA HIS A 45 -2.87 4.34 11.24
C HIS A 45 -1.43 4.68 11.68
N MET A 46 -0.60 5.21 10.77
CA MET A 46 0.83 5.44 10.98
C MET A 46 1.28 6.90 10.94
N SER A 47 0.39 7.82 10.56
CA SER A 47 0.77 9.23 10.32
C SER A 47 -0.39 10.18 10.56
N TRP A 48 -0.04 11.44 10.78
CA TRP A 48 -0.92 12.59 10.63
C TRP A 48 -0.60 13.31 9.33
N VAL A 49 -1.63 13.71 8.59
CA VAL A 49 -1.52 14.43 7.31
C VAL A 49 -2.20 15.78 7.43
N PHE A 50 -1.46 16.86 7.20
CA PHE A 50 -1.92 18.24 7.29
C PHE A 50 -2.00 18.84 5.89
N LEU A 51 -3.20 19.21 5.46
CA LEU A 51 -3.47 19.83 4.15
C LEU A 51 -3.47 21.34 4.36
N ALA A 52 -2.36 22.00 4.06
CA ALA A 52 -2.12 23.43 4.30
C ALA A 52 -1.99 24.19 2.96
N GLY A 53 -3.11 24.68 2.43
CA GLY A 53 -3.15 25.33 1.12
C GLY A 53 -2.84 24.36 -0.01
N ASP A 54 -1.78 24.70 -0.78
CA ASP A 54 -1.24 23.89 -1.87
C ASP A 54 -0.19 22.85 -1.42
N ARG A 55 0.08 22.77 -0.11
CA ARG A 55 1.07 21.86 0.48
C ARG A 55 0.40 20.81 1.36
N VAL A 56 1.06 19.67 1.45
CA VAL A 56 0.73 18.58 2.38
C VAL A 56 1.95 18.26 3.22
N TYR A 57 1.75 18.16 4.53
CA TYR A 57 2.79 17.77 5.48
C TYR A 57 2.38 16.48 6.18
N LYS A 58 3.23 15.46 6.12
CA LYS A 58 2.98 14.15 6.70
C LYS A 58 3.92 13.92 7.88
N LEU A 59 3.36 13.83 9.09
CA LEU A 59 4.06 13.55 10.34
C LEU A 59 3.87 12.08 10.71
N LYS A 60 4.94 11.32 10.86
CA LYS A 60 4.88 9.92 11.29
C LYS A 60 4.60 9.82 12.78
N LYS A 61 3.66 8.93 13.18
CA LYS A 61 3.37 8.65 14.59
C LYS A 61 4.51 7.82 15.22
N PRO A 62 4.83 8.01 16.50
CA PRO A 62 5.86 7.23 17.21
C PRO A 62 5.33 5.83 17.60
N VAL A 63 4.92 5.04 16.60
CA VAL A 63 4.34 3.71 16.78
C VAL A 63 5.32 2.60 16.43
N ARG A 64 5.09 1.41 17.00
CA ARG A 64 5.84 0.20 16.69
C ARG A 64 4.88 -0.95 16.43
N PHE A 65 5.00 -1.55 15.24
CA PHE A 65 4.29 -2.76 14.79
C PHE A 65 5.30 -3.83 14.38
N PRO A 66 4.94 -5.10 14.24
CA PRO A 66 5.87 -6.15 13.82
C PRO A 66 6.56 -5.90 12.48
N TYR A 67 5.96 -5.07 11.62
CA TYR A 67 6.44 -4.75 10.27
C TYR A 67 6.98 -3.32 10.12
N LEU A 68 6.88 -2.48 11.18
CA LEU A 68 7.21 -1.06 11.14
C LEU A 68 7.64 -0.57 12.52
N ASP A 69 8.69 0.27 12.58
CA ASP A 69 9.14 0.88 13.82
C ASP A 69 9.50 2.37 13.61
N PHE A 70 8.64 3.25 14.09
CA PHE A 70 8.79 4.71 14.11
C PHE A 70 8.98 5.26 15.53
N SER A 71 9.32 4.41 16.49
CA SER A 71 9.36 4.75 17.92
C SER A 71 10.39 5.83 18.26
N THR A 72 11.52 5.94 17.54
CA THR A 72 12.55 6.95 17.80
C THR A 72 12.59 8.04 16.75
N LEU A 73 13.08 9.23 17.12
CA LEU A 73 13.26 10.36 16.21
C LEU A 73 14.11 9.98 14.98
N ALA A 74 15.25 9.32 15.20
CA ALA A 74 16.14 8.89 14.12
C ALA A 74 15.49 7.87 13.16
N ARG A 75 14.58 7.02 13.65
CA ARG A 75 13.81 6.11 12.78
C ARG A 75 12.77 6.85 11.95
N ARG A 76 12.09 7.84 12.52
CA ARG A 76 11.15 8.69 11.78
C ARG A 76 11.85 9.53 10.72
N GLU A 77 13.03 10.08 11.03
CA GLU A 77 13.86 10.77 10.03
C GLU A 77 14.19 9.85 8.84
N ARG A 78 14.76 8.68 9.12
CA ARG A 78 15.11 7.71 8.07
C ARG A 78 13.89 7.32 7.23
N ALA A 79 12.73 7.12 7.85
CA ALA A 79 11.51 6.80 7.16
C ALA A 79 11.01 7.97 6.28
N CYS A 80 11.07 9.22 6.76
CA CYS A 80 10.73 10.40 5.95
C CYS A 80 11.66 10.55 4.73
N ARG A 81 12.97 10.39 4.92
CA ARG A 81 13.94 10.44 3.81
C ARG A 81 13.76 9.28 2.83
N ALA A 82 13.47 8.07 3.31
CA ALA A 82 13.15 6.92 2.46
C ALA A 82 11.86 7.15 1.67
N GLU A 83 10.81 7.69 2.30
CA GLU A 83 9.54 8.03 1.64
C GLU A 83 9.77 9.05 0.53
N LEU A 84 10.53 10.11 0.79
CA LEU A 84 10.91 11.11 -0.21
C LEU A 84 11.63 10.47 -1.41
N ALA A 85 12.68 9.68 -1.15
CA ALA A 85 13.50 9.08 -2.20
C ALA A 85 12.71 8.08 -3.06
N LEU A 86 11.94 7.19 -2.43
CA LEU A 86 11.17 6.16 -3.11
C LEU A 86 10.04 6.73 -3.96
N ASN A 87 9.34 7.72 -3.43
CA ASN A 87 8.19 8.30 -4.13
C ASN A 87 8.60 9.25 -5.26
N ARG A 88 9.77 9.85 -5.19
CA ARG A 88 10.35 10.63 -6.32
C ARG A 88 10.58 9.78 -7.57
N ARG A 89 10.63 8.47 -7.48
CA ARG A 89 10.70 7.59 -8.65
C ARG A 89 9.46 7.69 -9.56
N LEU A 90 8.29 8.00 -8.97
CA LEU A 90 6.98 8.01 -9.63
C LEU A 90 6.25 9.35 -9.57
N ALA A 91 6.65 10.24 -8.66
CA ALA A 91 6.05 11.55 -8.46
C ALA A 91 7.09 12.60 -8.00
N PRO A 92 8.15 12.86 -8.79
CA PRO A 92 9.24 13.78 -8.38
C PRO A 92 8.74 15.19 -8.13
N GLN A 93 7.67 15.63 -8.82
CA GLN A 93 7.09 16.96 -8.65
C GLN A 93 6.28 17.08 -7.35
N VAL A 94 5.78 15.95 -6.81
CA VAL A 94 4.94 15.95 -5.61
C VAL A 94 5.78 15.98 -4.35
N TYR A 95 6.81 15.15 -4.25
CA TYR A 95 7.61 15.02 -3.04
C TYR A 95 8.73 16.05 -3.00
N ARG A 96 8.53 17.12 -2.21
CA ARG A 96 9.39 18.31 -2.17
C ARG A 96 10.60 18.12 -1.29
N ASP A 97 10.37 17.89 0.01
CA ASP A 97 11.46 17.86 0.99
C ASP A 97 11.09 17.08 2.26
N VAL A 98 12.08 16.86 3.11
CA VAL A 98 11.89 16.42 4.50
C VAL A 98 12.23 17.61 5.40
N VAL A 99 11.21 18.14 6.08
CA VAL A 99 11.31 19.36 6.90
C VAL A 99 11.39 18.98 8.38
N PRO A 100 12.40 19.49 9.13
CA PRO A 100 12.45 19.30 10.58
C PRO A 100 11.38 20.12 11.30
N LEU A 101 10.75 19.54 12.30
CA LEU A 101 10.03 20.24 13.34
C LEU A 101 11.02 20.55 14.46
N VAL A 102 11.25 21.80 14.73
CA VAL A 102 12.23 22.22 15.73
C VAL A 102 11.58 22.90 16.92
N GLN A 103 12.23 22.81 18.07
CA GLN A 103 11.86 23.55 19.28
C GLN A 103 12.99 24.49 19.70
N SER A 104 12.65 25.75 19.90
CA SER A 104 13.55 26.78 20.43
C SER A 104 12.81 27.60 21.46
N HIS A 105 13.39 27.80 22.66
CA HIS A 105 12.80 28.55 23.78
C HIS A 105 11.34 28.12 24.08
N GLY A 106 11.05 26.80 24.06
CA GLY A 106 9.72 26.25 24.31
C GLY A 106 8.71 26.42 23.18
N ARG A 107 9.05 27.05 22.05
CA ARG A 107 8.20 27.26 20.87
C ARG A 107 8.56 26.31 19.74
N LEU A 108 7.54 25.80 19.04
CA LEU A 108 7.71 24.96 17.84
C LEU A 108 7.79 25.82 16.58
N SER A 109 8.58 25.35 15.60
CA SER A 109 8.61 25.92 14.23
C SER A 109 8.90 24.82 13.18
N LEU A 110 8.44 25.04 11.95
CA LEU A 110 8.83 24.25 10.79
C LEU A 110 10.14 24.80 10.23
N GLY A 111 11.23 24.02 10.37
CA GLY A 111 12.56 24.49 10.01
C GLY A 111 13.11 25.53 10.97
N GLY A 112 14.27 26.12 10.62
CA GLY A 112 14.96 27.10 11.43
C GLY A 112 15.94 26.51 12.43
N GLU A 113 16.41 27.35 13.37
CA GLU A 113 17.36 26.96 14.40
C GLU A 113 16.65 26.45 15.66
N GLY A 114 17.19 25.40 16.26
CA GLY A 114 16.67 24.78 17.48
C GLY A 114 16.93 23.29 17.56
N THR A 115 16.39 22.66 18.59
CA THR A 115 16.46 21.19 18.76
C THR A 115 15.40 20.54 17.87
N VAL A 116 15.80 19.61 17.01
CA VAL A 116 14.87 18.84 16.16
C VAL A 116 14.07 17.89 17.06
N VAL A 117 12.75 18.01 17.02
CA VAL A 117 11.81 17.20 17.82
C VAL A 117 10.97 16.23 16.97
N ASP A 118 10.91 16.46 15.65
CA ASP A 118 10.34 15.52 14.68
C ASP A 118 10.69 15.88 13.23
N TRP A 119 10.22 15.05 12.28
CA TRP A 119 10.42 15.21 10.84
C TRP A 119 9.11 15.06 10.09
N LEU A 120 8.91 15.87 9.05
CA LEU A 120 7.74 15.82 8.17
C LEU A 120 8.17 15.64 6.73
N VAL A 121 7.41 14.87 5.97
CA VAL A 121 7.49 14.87 4.50
C VAL A 121 6.62 16.00 3.98
N CYS A 122 7.23 16.92 3.22
CA CYS A 122 6.54 18.03 2.55
C CYS A 122 6.23 17.64 1.10
N MET A 123 4.98 17.77 0.68
CA MET A 123 4.49 17.38 -0.63
C MET A 123 3.63 18.49 -1.25
N GLU A 124 3.52 18.50 -2.58
CA GLU A 124 2.46 19.22 -3.29
C GLU A 124 1.11 18.57 -3.03
N ARG A 125 0.09 19.39 -2.88
CA ARG A 125 -1.29 18.90 -2.77
C ARG A 125 -1.80 18.50 -4.15
N LEU A 126 -2.20 17.23 -4.28
CA LEU A 126 -2.85 16.73 -5.49
C LEU A 126 -4.34 17.11 -5.50
N ASP A 127 -4.88 17.33 -6.67
CA ASP A 127 -6.32 17.54 -6.83
C ASP A 127 -7.05 16.18 -6.73
N GLU A 128 -7.80 16.00 -5.67
CA GLU A 128 -8.52 14.77 -5.39
C GLU A 128 -9.51 14.38 -6.50
N ARG A 129 -9.96 15.33 -7.33
CA ARG A 129 -10.88 15.07 -8.46
C ARG A 129 -10.27 14.18 -9.52
N PHE A 130 -8.93 14.17 -9.65
CA PHE A 130 -8.17 13.40 -10.61
C PHE A 130 -7.56 12.12 -10.03
N MET A 131 -7.84 11.80 -8.76
CA MET A 131 -7.47 10.50 -8.20
C MET A 131 -8.25 9.39 -8.89
N LEU A 132 -7.57 8.28 -9.20
CA LEU A 132 -8.14 7.21 -10.02
C LEU A 132 -9.42 6.60 -9.40
N ASP A 133 -9.47 6.45 -8.08
CA ASP A 133 -10.68 6.01 -7.37
C ASP A 133 -11.85 6.98 -7.58
N ARG A 134 -11.59 8.28 -7.58
CA ARG A 134 -12.60 9.34 -7.82
C ARG A 134 -13.03 9.39 -9.28
N LEU A 135 -12.11 9.24 -10.21
CA LEU A 135 -12.42 9.16 -11.63
C LEU A 135 -13.31 7.95 -11.94
N ILE A 136 -13.03 6.80 -11.32
CA ILE A 136 -13.86 5.59 -11.45
C ILE A 136 -15.24 5.83 -10.83
N ALA A 137 -15.31 6.29 -9.58
CA ALA A 137 -16.55 6.51 -8.84
C ALA A 137 -17.50 7.49 -9.58
N ASN A 138 -16.95 8.48 -10.27
CA ASN A 138 -17.70 9.49 -11.04
C ASN A 138 -17.94 9.10 -12.51
N GLY A 139 -17.53 7.90 -12.94
CA GLY A 139 -17.67 7.47 -14.33
C GLY A 139 -16.84 8.28 -15.33
N ARG A 140 -15.78 8.96 -14.89
CA ARG A 140 -14.98 9.89 -15.70
C ARG A 140 -13.64 9.32 -16.17
N LEU A 141 -13.30 8.08 -15.76
CA LEU A 141 -12.07 7.42 -16.20
C LEU A 141 -12.14 7.11 -17.72
N THR A 142 -11.12 7.50 -18.46
CA THR A 142 -10.99 7.28 -19.90
C THR A 142 -9.90 6.26 -20.23
N ALA A 143 -10.02 5.63 -21.40
CA ALA A 143 -8.98 4.73 -21.92
C ALA A 143 -7.66 5.44 -22.20
N ALA A 144 -7.68 6.74 -22.53
CA ALA A 144 -6.47 7.56 -22.71
C ALA A 144 -5.72 7.76 -21.39
N GLN A 145 -6.44 8.02 -20.29
CA GLN A 145 -5.84 8.13 -18.96
C GLN A 145 -5.21 6.79 -18.51
N VAL A 146 -5.89 5.67 -18.76
CA VAL A 146 -5.33 4.34 -18.52
C VAL A 146 -4.08 4.10 -19.37
N ALA A 147 -4.04 4.54 -20.63
CA ALA A 147 -2.85 4.42 -21.47
C ALA A 147 -1.67 5.21 -20.89
N ARG A 148 -1.86 6.46 -20.47
CA ARG A 148 -0.81 7.28 -19.84
C ARG A 148 -0.30 6.61 -18.54
N LEU A 149 -1.18 6.01 -17.74
CA LEU A 149 -0.80 5.25 -16.55
C LEU A 149 0.09 4.06 -16.92
N VAL A 150 -0.25 3.31 -17.98
CA VAL A 150 0.61 2.22 -18.47
C VAL A 150 1.98 2.72 -18.85
N ASP A 151 2.07 3.85 -19.60
CA ASP A 151 3.34 4.41 -20.01
C ASP A 151 4.22 4.81 -18.80
N ALA A 152 3.61 5.38 -17.76
CA ALA A 152 4.32 5.68 -16.51
C ALA A 152 4.83 4.43 -15.80
N LEU A 153 3.99 3.39 -15.68
CA LEU A 153 4.36 2.11 -15.08
C LEU A 153 5.44 1.37 -15.87
N VAL A 154 5.37 1.42 -17.21
CA VAL A 154 6.41 0.83 -18.10
C VAL A 154 7.76 1.48 -17.86
N ARG A 155 7.82 2.81 -17.82
CA ARG A 155 9.06 3.55 -17.50
C ARG A 155 9.59 3.14 -16.13
N PHE A 156 8.72 3.12 -15.13
CA PHE A 156 9.08 2.74 -13.76
C PHE A 156 9.65 1.32 -13.68
N TYR A 157 8.95 0.31 -14.21
CA TYR A 157 9.39 -1.09 -14.11
C TYR A 157 10.63 -1.40 -14.96
N ARG A 158 10.85 -0.67 -16.07
CA ARG A 158 12.10 -0.80 -16.85
C ARG A 158 13.33 -0.29 -16.10
N MET A 159 13.15 0.70 -15.22
CA MET A 159 14.22 1.29 -14.41
C MET A 159 14.35 0.64 -13.04
N ALA A 160 13.35 -0.13 -12.60
CA ALA A 160 13.34 -0.76 -11.29
C ALA A 160 14.42 -1.84 -11.18
N GLU A 161 15.15 -1.83 -10.07
CA GLU A 161 16.20 -2.82 -9.82
C GLU A 161 15.60 -4.20 -9.55
N PRO A 162 16.14 -5.27 -10.18
CA PRO A 162 15.73 -6.62 -9.88
C PRO A 162 16.02 -6.98 -8.42
N ALA A 163 15.06 -7.66 -7.78
CA ALA A 163 15.19 -8.08 -6.40
C ALA A 163 16.28 -9.14 -6.20
N LEU A 164 17.11 -8.95 -5.19
CA LEU A 164 18.23 -9.84 -4.84
C LEU A 164 17.86 -10.81 -3.72
N ILE A 165 16.77 -11.56 -3.88
CA ILE A 165 16.37 -12.62 -2.94
C ILE A 165 16.17 -13.95 -3.66
N ALA A 166 16.39 -15.07 -2.94
CA ALA A 166 16.15 -16.38 -3.50
C ALA A 166 14.64 -16.64 -3.70
N PRO A 167 14.21 -17.28 -4.80
CA PRO A 167 12.81 -17.63 -5.04
C PRO A 167 12.18 -18.45 -3.91
N THR A 168 12.98 -19.32 -3.29
CA THR A 168 12.55 -20.14 -2.14
C THR A 168 12.20 -19.30 -0.93
N VAL A 169 12.97 -18.23 -0.66
CA VAL A 169 12.68 -17.27 0.44
C VAL A 169 11.37 -16.55 0.15
N TYR A 170 11.18 -16.05 -1.08
CA TYR A 170 9.94 -15.37 -1.47
C TYR A 170 8.72 -16.29 -1.35
N ARG A 171 8.80 -17.55 -1.83
CA ARG A 171 7.69 -18.50 -1.66
C ARG A 171 7.41 -18.85 -0.21
N ALA A 172 8.43 -18.93 0.64
CA ALA A 172 8.25 -19.13 2.07
C ALA A 172 7.54 -17.92 2.72
N GLU A 173 7.81 -16.70 2.27
CA GLU A 173 7.11 -15.48 2.71
C GLU A 173 5.64 -15.47 2.26
N LEU A 174 5.35 -15.89 1.03
CA LEU A 174 3.97 -16.08 0.57
C LEU A 174 3.22 -17.10 1.46
N LEU A 175 3.82 -18.25 1.76
CA LEU A 175 3.20 -19.27 2.64
C LEU A 175 2.93 -18.72 4.04
N ARG A 176 3.90 -17.99 4.65
CA ARG A 176 3.67 -17.33 5.95
C ARG A 176 2.53 -16.30 5.88
N SER A 177 2.45 -15.55 4.78
CA SER A 177 1.35 -14.61 4.55
C SER A 177 0.01 -15.32 4.43
N LEU A 178 -0.07 -16.47 3.73
CA LEU A 178 -1.28 -17.29 3.67
C LEU A 178 -1.69 -17.82 5.05
N ASP A 179 -0.73 -18.30 5.85
CA ASP A 179 -1.00 -18.74 7.23
C ASP A 179 -1.59 -17.61 8.08
N TYR A 180 -1.02 -16.42 7.96
CA TYR A 180 -1.49 -15.26 8.70
C TYR A 180 -2.86 -14.79 8.21
N ASN A 181 -3.07 -14.72 6.90
CA ASN A 181 -4.37 -14.39 6.32
C ASN A 181 -5.46 -15.34 6.81
N ARG A 182 -5.21 -16.66 6.71
CA ARG A 182 -6.16 -17.69 7.16
C ARG A 182 -6.47 -17.55 8.64
N ARG A 183 -5.45 -17.43 9.50
CA ARG A 183 -5.63 -17.30 10.95
C ARG A 183 -6.51 -16.10 11.32
N VAL A 184 -6.25 -14.93 10.72
CA VAL A 184 -7.04 -13.72 11.00
C VAL A 184 -8.46 -13.84 10.43
N LEU A 185 -8.61 -14.32 9.19
CA LEU A 185 -9.94 -14.43 8.55
C LEU A 185 -10.85 -15.51 9.15
N LEU A 186 -10.29 -16.48 9.87
CA LEU A 186 -11.06 -17.50 10.61
C LEU A 186 -11.36 -17.08 12.05
N ASP A 187 -10.94 -15.92 12.50
CA ASP A 187 -11.30 -15.42 13.82
C ASP A 187 -12.83 -15.20 13.92
N GLY A 188 -13.45 -15.90 14.85
CA GLY A 188 -14.91 -15.89 15.03
C GLY A 188 -15.50 -14.51 15.29
N ARG A 189 -14.70 -13.57 15.81
CA ARG A 189 -15.13 -12.17 16.05
C ARG A 189 -15.62 -11.46 14.80
N PHE A 190 -15.12 -11.85 13.63
CA PHE A 190 -15.44 -11.16 12.36
C PHE A 190 -16.63 -11.77 11.62
N SER A 191 -17.15 -12.92 12.06
CA SER A 191 -18.31 -13.61 11.44
C SER A 191 -18.17 -13.75 9.92
N LEU A 192 -16.97 -14.08 9.43
CA LEU A 192 -16.70 -14.32 8.02
C LEU A 192 -17.02 -15.78 7.64
N PRO A 193 -17.34 -16.08 6.36
CA PRO A 193 -17.71 -17.43 5.92
C PRO A 193 -16.49 -18.36 5.93
N SER A 194 -16.28 -19.12 7.00
CA SER A 194 -15.11 -19.98 7.23
C SER A 194 -14.87 -20.99 6.10
N GLY A 195 -15.91 -21.66 5.60
CA GLY A 195 -15.79 -22.60 4.48
C GLY A 195 -15.28 -21.95 3.19
N LEU A 196 -15.59 -20.66 2.97
CA LEU A 196 -15.06 -19.89 1.84
C LEU A 196 -13.58 -19.58 2.04
N VAL A 197 -13.19 -19.16 3.24
CA VAL A 197 -11.79 -18.88 3.61
C VAL A 197 -10.93 -20.13 3.41
N TRP A 198 -11.39 -21.31 3.87
CA TRP A 198 -10.70 -22.58 3.67
C TRP A 198 -10.51 -22.94 2.19
N ARG A 199 -11.54 -22.78 1.36
CA ARG A 199 -11.43 -23.06 -0.08
C ARG A 199 -10.42 -22.15 -0.76
N ILE A 200 -10.46 -20.86 -0.45
CA ILE A 200 -9.51 -19.89 -1.00
C ILE A 200 -8.06 -20.23 -0.59
N ASP A 201 -7.82 -20.48 0.69
CA ASP A 201 -6.51 -20.88 1.21
C ASP A 201 -6.01 -22.19 0.53
N HIS A 202 -6.88 -23.18 0.41
CA HIS A 202 -6.54 -24.45 -0.25
C HIS A 202 -6.13 -24.26 -1.72
N ALA A 203 -6.89 -23.48 -2.48
CA ALA A 203 -6.57 -23.21 -3.89
C ALA A 203 -5.20 -22.52 -4.05
N GLN A 204 -4.90 -21.52 -3.21
CA GLN A 204 -3.61 -20.81 -3.22
C GLN A 204 -2.45 -21.75 -2.86
N ARG A 205 -2.60 -22.56 -1.81
CA ARG A 205 -1.56 -23.53 -1.40
C ARG A 205 -1.35 -24.61 -2.46
N ARG A 206 -2.42 -25.08 -3.08
CA ARG A 206 -2.33 -26.06 -4.17
C ARG A 206 -1.55 -25.47 -5.34
N PHE A 207 -1.83 -24.22 -5.73
CA PHE A 207 -1.04 -23.52 -6.74
C PHE A 207 0.44 -23.46 -6.37
N LEU A 208 0.79 -23.03 -5.16
CA LEU A 208 2.19 -22.92 -4.72
C LEU A 208 2.91 -24.27 -4.73
N ARG A 209 2.22 -25.37 -4.37
CA ARG A 209 2.80 -26.72 -4.41
C ARG A 209 3.01 -27.23 -5.84
N GLN A 210 2.04 -27.04 -6.73
CA GLN A 210 2.05 -27.64 -8.08
C GLN A 210 2.68 -26.75 -9.14
N CYS A 211 2.55 -25.43 -9.00
CA CYS A 211 2.92 -24.44 -10.01
C CYS A 211 3.85 -23.33 -9.48
N GLY A 212 4.46 -23.51 -8.30
CA GLY A 212 5.41 -22.55 -7.72
C GLY A 212 6.60 -22.23 -8.62
N GLY A 213 6.97 -23.15 -9.51
CA GLY A 213 8.00 -22.95 -10.54
C GLY A 213 7.70 -21.78 -11.50
N LEU A 214 6.41 -21.39 -11.65
CA LEU A 214 6.04 -20.18 -12.41
C LEU A 214 6.54 -18.90 -11.71
N ILE A 215 6.50 -18.85 -10.38
CA ILE A 215 7.08 -17.76 -9.60
C ILE A 215 8.61 -17.79 -9.72
N ASP A 216 9.22 -18.98 -9.58
CA ASP A 216 10.69 -19.14 -9.69
C ASP A 216 11.20 -18.67 -11.06
N ALA A 217 10.44 -18.91 -12.12
CA ALA A 217 10.76 -18.43 -13.46
C ALA A 217 10.80 -16.89 -13.51
N ARG A 218 9.89 -16.19 -12.81
CA ARG A 218 9.90 -14.72 -12.74
C ARG A 218 11.20 -14.19 -12.13
N PHE A 219 11.73 -14.84 -11.08
CA PHE A 219 13.03 -14.49 -10.49
C PHE A 219 14.18 -14.82 -11.44
N ARG A 220 14.16 -16.01 -12.06
CA ARG A 220 15.20 -16.44 -13.02
C ARG A 220 15.36 -15.46 -14.17
N TYR A 221 14.24 -14.92 -14.66
CA TYR A 221 14.23 -13.92 -15.73
C TYR A 221 14.32 -12.47 -15.21
N ARG A 222 14.68 -12.27 -13.92
CA ARG A 222 14.87 -10.95 -13.30
C ARG A 222 13.63 -10.05 -13.43
N ARG A 223 12.43 -10.64 -13.37
CA ARG A 223 11.15 -9.93 -13.51
C ARG A 223 10.57 -9.49 -12.16
N VAL A 224 11.10 -9.95 -11.03
CA VAL A 224 10.74 -9.47 -9.69
C VAL A 224 11.67 -8.30 -9.35
N VAL A 225 11.09 -7.19 -8.95
CA VAL A 225 11.80 -5.90 -8.81
C VAL A 225 11.47 -5.20 -7.47
N ASP A 226 12.20 -4.12 -7.17
CA ASP A 226 11.84 -3.16 -6.13
C ASP A 226 10.73 -2.24 -6.65
N GLY A 227 9.49 -2.66 -6.49
CA GLY A 227 8.29 -1.99 -6.99
C GLY A 227 7.77 -0.89 -6.08
N HIS A 228 6.46 -0.66 -6.14
CA HIS A 228 5.72 0.29 -5.31
C HIS A 228 5.28 -0.33 -3.97
N GLY A 229 4.80 -1.58 -3.99
CA GLY A 229 4.33 -2.33 -2.82
C GLY A 229 2.86 -2.16 -2.48
N ASP A 230 2.26 -1.00 -2.77
CA ASP A 230 0.82 -0.72 -2.50
C ASP A 230 0.18 0.07 -3.65
N LEU A 231 0.26 -0.45 -4.88
CA LEU A 231 -0.26 0.21 -6.07
C LEU A 231 -1.80 0.13 -6.11
N ARG A 232 -2.46 1.21 -5.71
CA ARG A 232 -3.92 1.29 -5.55
C ARG A 232 -4.51 2.55 -6.21
N PRO A 233 -5.82 2.55 -6.56
CA PRO A 233 -6.45 3.70 -7.20
C PRO A 233 -6.33 5.02 -6.43
N GLU A 234 -6.44 4.98 -5.10
CA GLU A 234 -6.32 6.15 -4.23
C GLU A 234 -4.90 6.74 -4.14
N HIS A 235 -3.89 6.05 -4.70
CA HIS A 235 -2.50 6.51 -4.77
C HIS A 235 -2.10 7.02 -6.16
N ILE A 236 -3.03 7.08 -7.11
CA ILE A 236 -2.78 7.41 -8.52
C ILE A 236 -3.59 8.65 -8.91
N CYS A 237 -2.91 9.73 -9.26
CA CYS A 237 -3.49 10.95 -9.80
C CYS A 237 -3.25 11.03 -11.31
N LEU A 238 -4.33 11.28 -12.09
CA LEU A 238 -4.35 11.28 -13.56
C LEU A 238 -4.86 12.62 -14.11
N ASP A 239 -4.27 13.72 -13.65
CA ASP A 239 -4.50 15.04 -14.24
C ASP A 239 -3.70 15.22 -15.55
N ASP A 240 -2.99 16.33 -15.75
CA ASP A 240 -2.14 16.54 -16.92
C ASP A 240 -0.96 15.56 -16.95
N ASP A 241 -0.44 15.19 -15.76
CA ASP A 241 0.60 14.18 -15.58
C ASP A 241 0.07 12.94 -14.86
N VAL A 242 0.85 11.86 -14.88
CA VAL A 242 0.61 10.67 -14.05
C VAL A 242 1.50 10.75 -12.82
N ARG A 243 0.89 10.83 -11.64
CA ARG A 243 1.61 10.86 -10.36
C ARG A 243 1.15 9.71 -9.50
N ILE A 244 2.09 8.88 -9.07
CA ILE A 244 1.82 7.73 -8.22
C ILE A 244 2.56 7.95 -6.91
N ILE A 245 1.84 7.95 -5.80
CA ILE A 245 2.28 8.32 -4.45
C ILE A 245 2.13 7.16 -3.46
N ASP A 246 2.68 7.34 -2.28
CA ASP A 246 2.54 6.43 -1.13
C ASP A 246 3.16 5.03 -1.36
N CYS A 247 4.31 5.01 -2.05
CA CYS A 247 5.17 3.83 -2.12
C CYS A 247 5.64 3.44 -0.72
N LEU A 248 5.62 2.14 -0.40
CA LEU A 248 5.95 1.64 0.93
C LEU A 248 7.42 1.85 1.28
N GLU A 249 7.72 2.73 2.24
CA GLU A 249 9.08 3.08 2.66
C GLU A 249 9.60 2.25 3.84
N PHE A 250 8.70 1.79 4.70
CA PHE A 250 9.05 1.22 6.00
C PHE A 250 9.56 -0.22 5.95
N ASN A 251 9.32 -0.94 4.86
CA ASN A 251 9.78 -2.31 4.70
C ASN A 251 10.06 -2.66 3.23
N ALA A 252 11.34 -2.73 2.87
CA ALA A 252 11.77 -3.04 1.51
C ALA A 252 11.24 -4.40 0.99
N ARG A 253 11.03 -5.40 1.88
CA ARG A 253 10.49 -6.70 1.46
C ARG A 253 9.08 -6.64 0.89
N LEU A 254 8.27 -5.67 1.32
CA LEU A 254 6.92 -5.47 0.80
C LEU A 254 6.91 -4.87 -0.62
N ARG A 255 8.05 -4.33 -1.07
CA ARG A 255 8.24 -3.83 -2.43
C ARG A 255 8.90 -4.84 -3.37
N VAL A 256 9.37 -5.98 -2.85
CA VAL A 256 9.85 -7.09 -3.69
C VAL A 256 8.66 -7.74 -4.37
N VAL A 257 8.39 -7.33 -5.59
CA VAL A 257 7.16 -7.71 -6.31
C VAL A 257 7.43 -8.00 -7.80
N ASP A 258 6.64 -8.90 -8.36
CA ASP A 258 6.47 -8.97 -9.81
C ASP A 258 5.60 -7.76 -10.25
N PRO A 259 5.95 -6.99 -11.29
CA PRO A 259 5.09 -5.93 -11.84
C PRO A 259 3.64 -6.38 -12.07
N PHE A 260 3.45 -7.63 -12.46
CA PHE A 260 2.11 -8.17 -12.69
C PHE A 260 1.37 -8.58 -11.41
N ASP A 261 2.05 -8.73 -10.28
CA ASP A 261 1.39 -8.83 -8.97
C ASP A 261 0.82 -7.46 -8.55
N GLU A 262 1.55 -6.36 -8.78
CA GLU A 262 1.04 -5.00 -8.55
C GLU A 262 -0.12 -4.65 -9.49
N VAL A 263 -0.01 -5.01 -10.77
CA VAL A 263 -1.09 -4.81 -11.74
C VAL A 263 -2.30 -5.69 -11.44
N ALA A 264 -2.09 -6.91 -10.94
CA ALA A 264 -3.18 -7.77 -10.48
C ALA A 264 -3.92 -7.13 -9.28
N PHE A 265 -3.17 -6.49 -8.39
CA PHE A 265 -3.74 -5.74 -7.29
C PHE A 265 -4.54 -4.52 -7.77
N LEU A 266 -3.94 -3.65 -8.58
CA LEU A 266 -4.63 -2.49 -9.15
C LEU A 266 -5.87 -2.89 -9.97
N SER A 267 -5.76 -3.94 -10.79
CA SER A 267 -6.88 -4.49 -11.55
C SER A 267 -8.02 -4.99 -10.66
N LEU A 268 -7.68 -5.63 -9.53
CA LEU A 268 -8.64 -6.07 -8.52
C LEU A 268 -9.41 -4.88 -7.91
N GLU A 269 -8.70 -3.82 -7.56
CA GLU A 269 -9.30 -2.61 -6.99
C GLU A 269 -10.17 -1.87 -8.02
N CYS A 270 -9.72 -1.77 -9.27
CA CYS A 270 -10.54 -1.23 -10.36
C CYS A 270 -11.84 -2.04 -10.55
N GLU A 271 -11.77 -3.38 -10.53
CA GLU A 271 -12.96 -4.23 -10.61
C GLU A 271 -13.91 -3.99 -9.43
N ARG A 272 -13.38 -3.89 -8.21
CA ARG A 272 -14.17 -3.63 -7.00
C ARG A 272 -14.90 -2.29 -7.06
N LEU A 273 -14.29 -1.29 -7.69
CA LEU A 273 -14.88 0.04 -7.90
C LEU A 273 -15.80 0.12 -9.13
N GLY A 274 -15.98 -0.97 -9.89
CA GLY A 274 -16.87 -1.01 -11.05
C GLY A 274 -16.21 -0.77 -12.40
N ALA A 275 -14.87 -0.63 -12.45
CA ALA A 275 -14.11 -0.39 -13.70
C ALA A 275 -13.22 -1.59 -14.08
N ALA A 276 -13.78 -2.80 -14.13
CA ALA A 276 -13.06 -4.02 -14.51
C ALA A 276 -12.33 -3.89 -15.87
N TRP A 277 -12.91 -3.13 -16.82
CA TRP A 277 -12.33 -2.86 -18.13
C TRP A 277 -10.97 -2.17 -18.05
N ALA A 278 -10.77 -1.28 -17.06
CA ALA A 278 -9.53 -0.56 -16.87
C ALA A 278 -8.40 -1.51 -16.43
N GLY A 279 -8.71 -2.42 -15.52
CA GLY A 279 -7.76 -3.45 -15.07
C GLY A 279 -7.31 -4.38 -16.19
N GLU A 280 -8.23 -4.79 -17.07
CA GLU A 280 -7.92 -5.62 -18.24
C GLU A 280 -7.10 -4.86 -19.28
N LEU A 281 -7.43 -3.59 -19.52
CA LEU A 281 -6.66 -2.73 -20.43
C LEU A 281 -5.23 -2.50 -19.92
N LEU A 282 -5.07 -2.23 -18.62
CA LEU A 282 -3.78 -2.11 -17.94
C LEU A 282 -2.94 -3.37 -18.19
N ARG A 283 -3.48 -4.55 -17.85
CA ARG A 283 -2.78 -5.82 -17.99
C ARG A 283 -2.31 -6.04 -19.43
N ARG A 284 -3.23 -5.97 -20.41
CA ARG A 284 -2.92 -6.24 -21.83
C ARG A 284 -1.87 -5.29 -22.40
N ARG A 285 -2.01 -3.98 -22.11
CA ARG A 285 -1.05 -2.99 -22.60
C ARG A 285 0.31 -3.16 -21.94
N LEU A 286 0.36 -3.38 -20.60
CA LEU A 286 1.63 -3.58 -19.91
C LEU A 286 2.38 -4.82 -20.43
N MET A 287 1.67 -5.93 -20.65
CA MET A 287 2.27 -7.15 -21.26
C MET A 287 2.91 -6.84 -22.61
N ARG A 288 2.21 -6.10 -23.46
CA ARG A 288 2.72 -5.73 -24.80
C ARG A 288 3.95 -4.82 -24.69
N GLU A 289 3.87 -3.75 -23.89
CA GLU A 289 4.94 -2.74 -23.79
C GLU A 289 6.20 -3.28 -23.10
N LEU A 290 6.06 -4.13 -22.07
CA LEU A 290 7.21 -4.78 -21.43
C LEU A 290 7.71 -6.00 -22.21
N ARG A 291 6.99 -6.44 -23.25
CA ARG A 291 7.23 -7.72 -23.98
C ARG A 291 7.40 -8.88 -23.00
N ASP A 292 6.55 -8.91 -21.99
CA ASP A 292 6.58 -9.83 -20.87
C ASP A 292 5.18 -10.03 -20.30
N GLY A 293 4.95 -11.17 -19.65
CA GLY A 293 3.72 -11.40 -18.93
C GLY A 293 3.71 -12.78 -18.25
N PRO A 294 3.07 -12.85 -17.09
CA PRO A 294 2.81 -14.13 -16.45
C PRO A 294 1.73 -14.89 -17.23
N THR A 295 1.72 -16.21 -17.06
CA THR A 295 0.56 -17.02 -17.49
C THR A 295 -0.70 -16.55 -16.81
N ASP A 296 -1.88 -16.83 -17.42
CA ASP A 296 -3.18 -16.51 -16.82
C ASP A 296 -3.36 -17.14 -15.45
N MET A 297 -2.80 -18.33 -15.27
CA MET A 297 -2.80 -19.05 -13.99
C MET A 297 -2.04 -18.25 -12.92
N LEU A 298 -0.81 -17.78 -13.20
CA LEU A 298 -0.01 -17.00 -12.25
C LEU A 298 -0.67 -15.65 -11.94
N PHE A 299 -1.17 -14.95 -12.96
CA PHE A 299 -1.91 -13.69 -12.75
C PHE A 299 -3.15 -13.90 -11.89
N THR A 300 -3.88 -15.00 -12.11
CA THR A 300 -5.06 -15.36 -11.29
C THR A 300 -4.65 -15.66 -9.84
N PHE A 301 -3.49 -16.30 -9.62
CA PHE A 301 -2.94 -16.49 -8.27
C PHE A 301 -2.66 -15.15 -7.59
N TYR A 302 -1.99 -14.21 -8.26
CA TYR A 302 -1.74 -12.88 -7.71
C TYR A 302 -3.05 -12.17 -7.32
N ARG A 303 -4.06 -12.19 -8.18
CA ARG A 303 -5.39 -11.62 -7.86
C ARG A 303 -6.02 -12.28 -6.64
N CYS A 304 -5.97 -13.60 -6.56
CA CYS A 304 -6.50 -14.35 -5.42
C CYS A 304 -5.78 -13.98 -4.12
N TYR A 305 -4.45 -13.94 -4.17
CA TYR A 305 -3.60 -13.58 -3.05
C TYR A 305 -3.86 -12.15 -2.56
N ARG A 306 -3.86 -11.17 -3.47
CA ARG A 306 -4.11 -9.75 -3.14
C ARG A 306 -5.50 -9.53 -2.57
N ALA A 307 -6.53 -10.17 -3.13
CA ALA A 307 -7.89 -10.09 -2.59
C ALA A 307 -7.97 -10.67 -1.16
N THR A 308 -7.33 -11.80 -0.90
CA THR A 308 -7.29 -12.41 0.44
C THR A 308 -6.54 -11.53 1.44
N LEU A 309 -5.41 -10.95 1.03
CA LEU A 309 -4.64 -9.99 1.81
C LEU A 309 -5.48 -8.77 2.19
N ARG A 310 -6.23 -8.21 1.22
CA ARG A 310 -7.10 -7.05 1.45
C ARG A 310 -8.27 -7.36 2.38
N ALA A 311 -8.87 -8.56 2.26
CA ALA A 311 -9.89 -9.01 3.19
C ALA A 311 -9.35 -9.05 4.64
N ARG A 312 -8.13 -9.59 4.84
CA ARG A 312 -7.48 -9.60 6.15
C ARG A 312 -7.19 -8.18 6.66
N LEU A 313 -6.64 -7.30 5.81
CA LEU A 313 -6.34 -5.93 6.20
C LEU A 313 -7.60 -5.16 6.60
N ALA A 314 -8.72 -5.39 5.91
CA ALA A 314 -10.00 -4.77 6.25
C ALA A 314 -10.41 -5.12 7.69
N VAL A 315 -10.42 -6.39 8.08
CA VAL A 315 -10.80 -6.77 9.45
C VAL A 315 -9.73 -6.48 10.49
N ALA A 316 -8.46 -6.25 10.08
CA ALA A 316 -7.39 -5.91 11.01
C ALA A 316 -7.64 -4.57 11.72
N HIS A 317 -8.40 -3.64 11.13
CA HIS A 317 -8.84 -2.41 11.78
C HIS A 317 -9.68 -2.65 13.04
N LEU A 318 -10.34 -3.80 13.15
CA LEU A 318 -11.13 -4.17 14.32
C LEU A 318 -10.29 -4.64 15.52
N TYR A 319 -8.97 -4.78 15.36
CA TYR A 319 -8.05 -5.00 16.48
C TYR A 319 -7.64 -3.71 17.18
N GLU A 320 -7.96 -2.56 16.60
CA GLU A 320 -7.69 -1.26 17.23
C GLU A 320 -8.59 -1.09 18.47
N PRO A 321 -8.11 -0.41 19.53
CA PRO A 321 -8.91 -0.21 20.75
C PRO A 321 -10.23 0.54 20.49
N HIS A 322 -10.22 1.48 19.53
CA HIS A 322 -11.37 2.30 19.15
C HIS A 322 -11.48 2.37 17.62
N PRO A 323 -11.95 1.29 16.97
CA PRO A 323 -12.03 1.28 15.51
C PRO A 323 -13.07 2.27 15.01
N SER A 324 -12.70 3.11 14.06
CA SER A 324 -13.67 3.96 13.37
C SER A 324 -14.53 3.14 12.43
N THR A 325 -15.85 3.36 12.43
CA THR A 325 -16.82 2.67 11.55
C THR A 325 -16.66 1.12 11.56
N PRO A 326 -16.76 0.47 12.74
CA PRO A 326 -16.45 -0.96 12.87
C PRO A 326 -17.36 -1.86 12.00
N GLU A 327 -18.59 -1.47 11.73
CA GLU A 327 -19.55 -2.19 10.89
C GLU A 327 -19.15 -2.24 9.40
N LYS A 328 -18.35 -1.30 8.94
CA LYS A 328 -17.85 -1.21 7.57
C LYS A 328 -16.91 -2.36 7.23
N TRP A 329 -16.01 -2.71 8.14
CA TRP A 329 -14.86 -3.55 7.85
C TRP A 329 -15.21 -5.01 7.53
N PRO A 330 -16.14 -5.68 8.24
CA PRO A 330 -16.59 -7.03 7.86
C PRO A 330 -17.27 -7.07 6.49
N ARG A 331 -18.01 -6.02 6.12
CA ARG A 331 -18.62 -5.89 4.79
C ARG A 331 -17.56 -5.81 3.70
N VAL A 332 -16.58 -4.93 3.87
CA VAL A 332 -15.47 -4.77 2.93
C VAL A 332 -14.65 -6.08 2.80
N ALA A 333 -14.42 -6.77 3.91
CA ALA A 333 -13.74 -8.07 3.88
C ALA A 333 -14.52 -9.12 3.08
N ARG A 334 -15.86 -9.17 3.20
CA ARG A 334 -16.70 -10.07 2.40
C ARG A 334 -16.66 -9.74 0.91
N GLU A 335 -16.61 -8.47 0.53
CA GLU A 335 -16.43 -8.04 -0.87
C GLU A 335 -15.11 -8.60 -1.44
N TYR A 336 -14.00 -8.45 -0.72
CA TYR A 336 -12.71 -9.01 -1.13
C TYR A 336 -12.70 -10.55 -1.14
N LEU A 337 -13.34 -11.21 -0.18
CA LEU A 337 -13.47 -12.67 -0.17
C LEU A 337 -14.27 -13.17 -1.38
N ALA A 338 -15.29 -12.43 -1.82
CA ALA A 338 -16.02 -12.79 -3.04
C ALA A 338 -15.12 -12.70 -4.29
N LEU A 339 -14.27 -11.67 -4.38
CA LEU A 339 -13.27 -11.53 -5.45
C LEU A 339 -12.22 -12.65 -5.40
N ALA A 340 -11.71 -12.95 -4.20
CA ALA A 340 -10.77 -14.06 -3.97
C ALA A 340 -11.38 -15.41 -4.37
N ALA A 341 -12.66 -15.65 -4.04
CA ALA A 341 -13.36 -16.88 -4.38
C ALA A 341 -13.53 -17.06 -5.90
N ARG A 342 -13.80 -15.98 -6.65
CA ARG A 342 -13.83 -16.04 -8.12
C ARG A 342 -12.48 -16.45 -8.70
N SER A 343 -11.40 -15.87 -8.18
CA SER A 343 -10.03 -16.21 -8.56
C SER A 343 -9.65 -17.64 -8.15
N ALA A 344 -10.05 -18.09 -6.94
CA ALA A 344 -9.80 -19.45 -6.47
C ALA A 344 -10.47 -20.50 -7.36
N ARG A 345 -11.74 -20.29 -7.77
CA ARG A 345 -12.42 -21.20 -8.72
C ARG A 345 -11.70 -21.29 -10.07
N LYS A 346 -11.18 -20.16 -10.60
CA LYS A 346 -10.37 -20.17 -11.82
C LYS A 346 -9.06 -20.93 -11.63
N LEU A 347 -8.38 -20.76 -10.51
CA LEU A 347 -7.18 -21.53 -10.17
C LEU A 347 -7.45 -23.03 -10.11
N GLU A 348 -8.55 -23.43 -9.46
CA GLU A 348 -8.95 -24.85 -9.40
C GLU A 348 -9.23 -25.42 -10.79
N ALA A 349 -9.83 -24.66 -11.70
CA ALA A 349 -10.05 -25.07 -13.09
C ALA A 349 -8.73 -25.27 -13.82
N PHE A 350 -7.81 -24.33 -13.76
CA PHE A 350 -6.46 -24.48 -14.35
C PHE A 350 -5.71 -25.71 -13.82
N LEU A 351 -5.81 -25.97 -12.50
CA LEU A 351 -5.11 -27.09 -11.85
C LEU A 351 -5.76 -28.46 -12.10
N LYS A 352 -6.95 -28.51 -12.69
CA LYS A 352 -7.63 -29.75 -13.11
C LYS A 352 -7.32 -30.12 -14.56
N THR A 353 -7.01 -29.12 -15.39
CA THR A 353 -6.68 -29.35 -16.80
C THR A 353 -5.27 -29.93 -16.87
N PRO A 354 -5.05 -31.18 -17.38
CA PRO A 354 -3.72 -31.70 -17.57
C PRO A 354 -2.95 -30.73 -18.47
N SER A 355 -1.73 -30.33 -18.05
CA SER A 355 -0.82 -29.63 -18.95
C SER A 355 -0.57 -30.54 -20.14
N SER A 356 -1.13 -30.24 -21.29
CA SER A 356 -0.64 -30.78 -22.56
C SER A 356 0.83 -30.41 -22.62
N ARG A 357 1.70 -31.43 -22.50
CA ARG A 357 3.15 -31.36 -22.55
C ARG A 357 3.62 -30.86 -23.90
#